data_6dccd772734d20bb76b29f78fc7030d6
#
_entry.id   6dccd772734d20bb76b29f78fc7030d6
#
_cell.length_a   1.000
_cell.length_b   1.000
_cell.length_c   1.000
_cell.angle_alpha   90.00
_cell.angle_beta   90.00
_cell.angle_gamma   90.00
#
_symmetry.space_group_name_H-M   'P 1'
#
loop_
_entity.id
_entity.type
_entity.pdbx_description
1 polymer ?
#
loop_
_entity_poly.entity_id
_entity_poly.type
_entity_poly.pdbx_seq_one_letter_code
_entity_poly.pdbx_strand_id
1 'polypeptide(L)'
;MAYIFDPDVLQDICRRNLDLPLEEKFEAITDEIDKRYPNRIRRKKRWIFNIAGGSMGMLTIMYASLSEYLILFGSPIGSEGYSGCYCWSHVYDIMLDGEMWCYSRGQFERAVYKPGDMAYLRKGFDKGYRMRNHAWMLEYSRGLIPTMLPFRVLGSLMHTMDFKSARQ
;
A
#
# COMPACT_ATOMS: atom_id res chain seq x y z
N MET A 1 0.43 -16.38 -15.24
CA MET A 1 -0.29 -16.56 -13.97
C MET A 1 -1.44 -15.55 -14.00
N ALA A 2 -2.67 -15.98 -13.79
CA ALA A 2 -3.82 -15.06 -13.77
C ALA A 2 -3.89 -14.42 -12.38
N TYR A 3 -3.90 -13.10 -12.32
CA TYR A 3 -4.10 -12.34 -11.09
C TYR A 3 -5.60 -12.21 -10.79
N ILE A 4 -5.95 -12.10 -9.51
CA ILE A 4 -7.33 -11.98 -9.05
C ILE A 4 -7.83 -10.55 -9.24
N PHE A 5 -7.01 -9.57 -8.80
CA PHE A 5 -7.40 -8.19 -8.79
C PHE A 5 -6.89 -7.43 -10.02
N ASP A 6 -7.72 -6.51 -10.48
CA ASP A 6 -7.39 -5.57 -11.54
C ASP A 6 -7.16 -4.18 -10.91
N PRO A 7 -5.97 -3.57 -11.12
CA PRO A 7 -5.66 -2.28 -10.52
C PRO A 7 -6.58 -1.15 -10.99
N ASP A 8 -7.04 -1.17 -12.23
CA ASP A 8 -7.94 -0.13 -12.76
C ASP A 8 -9.33 -0.24 -12.11
N VAL A 9 -9.82 -1.48 -11.92
CA VAL A 9 -11.08 -1.72 -11.19
C VAL A 9 -10.96 -1.28 -9.72
N LEU A 10 -9.81 -1.56 -9.07
CA LEU A 10 -9.56 -1.10 -7.70
C LEU A 10 -9.54 0.42 -7.61
N GLN A 11 -8.90 1.09 -8.58
CA GLN A 11 -8.87 2.55 -8.63
C GLN A 11 -10.27 3.15 -8.83
N ASP A 12 -11.09 2.57 -9.69
CA ASP A 12 -12.46 3.02 -9.90
C ASP A 12 -13.33 2.86 -8.65
N ILE A 13 -13.16 1.76 -7.91
CA ILE A 13 -13.83 1.56 -6.62
C ILE A 13 -13.40 2.66 -5.63
N CYS A 14 -12.10 2.93 -5.52
CA CYS A 14 -11.59 3.98 -4.64
C CYS A 14 -12.15 5.34 -5.00
N ARG A 15 -12.14 5.71 -6.28
CA ARG A 15 -12.63 7.02 -6.78
C ARG A 15 -14.09 7.28 -6.46
N ARG A 16 -14.95 6.25 -6.50
CA ARG A 16 -16.39 6.42 -6.19
C ARG A 16 -16.66 6.72 -4.72
N ASN A 17 -15.72 6.45 -3.84
CA ASN A 17 -15.88 6.56 -2.39
C ASN A 17 -15.06 7.71 -1.76
N LEU A 18 -14.45 8.59 -2.56
CA LEU A 18 -13.54 9.63 -2.05
C LEU A 18 -14.23 10.68 -1.16
N ASP A 19 -15.51 10.95 -1.38
CA ASP A 19 -16.27 11.97 -0.64
C ASP A 19 -16.68 11.52 0.78
N LEU A 20 -16.51 10.24 1.11
CA LEU A 20 -16.86 9.69 2.41
C LEU A 20 -15.80 10.07 3.47
N PRO A 21 -16.19 10.18 4.75
CA PRO A 21 -15.25 10.22 5.87
C PRO A 21 -14.32 9.00 5.84
N LEU A 22 -13.10 9.13 6.37
CA LEU A 22 -12.03 8.15 6.17
C LEU A 22 -12.41 6.72 6.60
N GLU A 23 -13.01 6.56 7.78
CA GLU A 23 -13.41 5.22 8.28
C GLU A 23 -14.53 4.62 7.43
N GLU A 24 -15.54 5.41 7.07
CA GLU A 24 -16.65 4.98 6.20
C GLU A 24 -16.13 4.64 4.78
N LYS A 25 -15.17 5.40 4.29
CA LYS A 25 -14.46 5.15 3.02
C LYS A 25 -13.80 3.77 3.03
N PHE A 26 -13.10 3.41 4.09
CA PHE A 26 -12.47 2.09 4.21
C PHE A 26 -13.50 0.95 4.21
N GLU A 27 -14.64 1.14 4.90
CA GLU A 27 -15.71 0.14 4.91
C GLU A 27 -16.37 0.02 3.53
N ALA A 28 -16.74 1.14 2.92
CA ALA A 28 -17.38 1.16 1.60
C ALA A 28 -16.50 0.53 0.50
N ILE A 29 -15.21 0.88 0.47
CA ILE A 29 -14.25 0.27 -0.46
C ILE A 29 -14.13 -1.24 -0.21
N THR A 30 -14.06 -1.66 1.06
CA THR A 30 -13.99 -3.08 1.41
C THR A 30 -15.23 -3.82 0.93
N ASP A 31 -16.41 -3.26 1.13
CA ASP A 31 -17.67 -3.85 0.70
C ASP A 31 -17.78 -3.94 -0.83
N GLU A 32 -17.36 -2.91 -1.57
CA GLU A 32 -17.37 -2.95 -3.03
C GLU A 32 -16.36 -3.96 -3.60
N ILE A 33 -15.16 -4.05 -3.01
CA ILE A 33 -14.17 -5.07 -3.40
C ILE A 33 -14.71 -6.47 -3.13
N ASP A 34 -15.35 -6.72 -1.97
CA ASP A 34 -15.93 -8.03 -1.66
C ASP A 34 -17.09 -8.41 -2.59
N LYS A 35 -17.92 -7.43 -2.99
CA LYS A 35 -18.97 -7.64 -4.01
C LYS A 35 -18.37 -7.96 -5.38
N ARG A 36 -17.27 -7.31 -5.77
CA ARG A 36 -16.63 -7.53 -7.07
C ARG A 36 -15.80 -8.81 -7.13
N TYR A 37 -15.21 -9.20 -5.99
CA TYR A 37 -14.34 -10.39 -5.82
C TYR A 37 -14.80 -11.22 -4.62
N PRO A 38 -15.95 -11.93 -4.72
CA PRO A 38 -16.60 -12.57 -3.57
C PRO A 38 -15.70 -13.58 -2.85
N ASN A 39 -15.68 -13.50 -1.51
CA ASN A 39 -14.92 -14.41 -0.64
C ASN A 39 -13.40 -14.38 -0.86
N ARG A 40 -12.84 -13.30 -1.42
CA ARG A 40 -11.40 -13.16 -1.64
C ARG A 40 -10.70 -12.35 -0.56
N ILE A 41 -11.39 -11.40 0.06
CA ILE A 41 -10.77 -10.49 1.02
C ILE A 41 -11.22 -10.74 2.46
N ARG A 42 -10.37 -10.33 3.38
CA ARG A 42 -10.71 -10.29 4.81
C ARG A 42 -11.41 -8.97 5.11
N ARG A 43 -12.65 -9.03 5.56
CA ARG A 43 -13.45 -7.84 5.91
C ARG A 43 -13.04 -7.25 7.25
N LYS A 44 -12.66 -8.11 8.23
CA LYS A 44 -12.23 -7.66 9.56
C LYS A 44 -10.84 -7.03 9.48
N LYS A 45 -10.78 -5.72 9.67
CA LYS A 45 -9.54 -4.96 9.69
C LYS A 45 -8.79 -5.19 11.00
N ARG A 46 -7.50 -5.50 10.89
CA ARG A 46 -6.57 -5.59 12.01
C ARG A 46 -5.37 -4.70 11.69
N TRP A 47 -5.36 -3.54 12.30
CA TRP A 47 -4.29 -2.58 12.10
C TRP A 47 -3.03 -2.98 12.88
N ILE A 48 -1.90 -2.94 12.20
CA ILE A 48 -0.57 -3.19 12.76
C ILE A 48 0.38 -2.09 12.31
N PHE A 49 1.35 -1.74 13.14
CA PHE A 49 2.44 -0.87 12.74
C PHE A 49 3.34 -1.55 11.71
N ASN A 50 3.83 -0.78 10.77
CA ASN A 50 4.76 -1.24 9.74
C ASN A 50 5.87 -0.21 9.58
N ILE A 51 7.12 -0.71 9.61
CA ILE A 51 8.30 0.10 9.29
C ILE A 51 8.99 -0.57 8.11
N ALA A 52 9.10 0.15 7.00
CA ALA A 52 9.75 -0.33 5.81
C ALA A 52 10.49 0.82 5.10
N GLY A 53 11.78 0.62 4.83
CA GLY A 53 12.61 1.61 4.15
C GLY A 53 12.69 2.97 4.84
N GLY A 54 12.60 3.00 6.17
CA GLY A 54 12.61 4.22 6.99
C GLY A 54 11.22 4.85 7.19
N SER A 55 10.23 4.48 6.40
CA SER A 55 8.87 4.97 6.57
C SER A 55 8.13 4.18 7.62
N MET A 56 7.48 4.89 8.53
CA MET A 56 6.60 4.33 9.54
C MET A 56 5.14 4.64 9.21
N GLY A 57 4.30 3.65 9.32
CA GLY A 57 2.85 3.78 9.16
C GLY A 57 2.12 2.62 9.80
N MET A 58 0.86 2.50 9.50
CA MET A 58 0.09 1.30 9.87
C MET A 58 -0.61 0.72 8.65
N LEU A 59 -0.83 -0.58 8.69
CA LEU A 59 -1.52 -1.29 7.63
C LEU A 59 -2.51 -2.32 8.17
N THR A 60 -3.46 -2.69 7.32
CA THR A 60 -4.31 -3.86 7.51
C THR A 60 -4.33 -4.69 6.23
N ILE A 61 -4.15 -5.99 6.39
CA ILE A 61 -4.09 -6.93 5.27
C ILE A 61 -5.51 -7.37 4.91
N MET A 62 -5.94 -7.02 3.71
CA MET A 62 -7.22 -7.47 3.15
C MET A 62 -7.08 -8.80 2.39
N TYR A 63 -5.97 -8.96 1.67
CA TYR A 63 -5.64 -10.19 0.94
C TYR A 63 -4.13 -10.39 0.89
N ALA A 64 -3.68 -11.65 0.98
CA ALA A 64 -2.30 -12.02 0.75
C ALA A 64 -2.18 -13.42 0.17
N SER A 65 -1.33 -13.59 -0.84
CA SER A 65 -0.96 -14.84 -1.48
C SER A 65 0.51 -14.80 -1.90
N LEU A 66 1.00 -15.84 -2.55
CA LEU A 66 2.35 -15.87 -3.11
C LEU A 66 2.53 -14.94 -4.33
N SER A 67 1.44 -14.57 -4.98
CA SER A 67 1.45 -13.78 -6.22
C SER A 67 0.84 -12.40 -6.13
N GLU A 68 0.08 -12.10 -5.06
CA GLU A 68 -0.62 -10.83 -4.88
C GLU A 68 -0.81 -10.51 -3.40
N TYR A 69 -0.87 -9.23 -3.07
CA TYR A 69 -1.46 -8.75 -1.82
C TYR A 69 -2.28 -7.49 -2.04
N LEU A 70 -3.22 -7.26 -1.14
CA LEU A 70 -4.03 -6.07 -1.06
C LEU A 70 -4.07 -5.60 0.39
N ILE A 71 -3.66 -4.35 0.65
CA ILE A 71 -3.62 -3.76 1.98
C ILE A 71 -4.16 -2.34 1.96
N LEU A 72 -4.73 -1.91 3.08
CA LEU A 72 -4.86 -0.49 3.38
C LEU A 72 -3.62 -0.08 4.18
N PHE A 73 -2.99 1.01 3.79
CA PHE A 73 -1.77 1.52 4.39
C PHE A 73 -1.83 3.03 4.53
N GLY A 74 -1.20 3.56 5.58
CA GLY A 74 -1.05 5.00 5.73
C GLY A 74 -0.49 5.42 7.08
N SER A 75 -0.42 6.73 7.27
CA SER A 75 0.02 7.36 8.50
C SER A 75 -0.77 8.64 8.76
N PRO A 76 -1.30 8.84 9.98
CA PRO A 76 -2.01 10.07 10.35
C PRO A 76 -1.09 11.26 10.61
N ILE A 77 0.22 11.06 10.70
CA ILE A 77 1.22 12.10 10.99
C ILE A 77 2.25 12.27 9.87
N GLY A 78 2.02 11.62 8.72
CA GLY A 78 2.97 11.59 7.62
C GLY A 78 4.17 10.67 7.89
N SER A 79 4.98 10.46 6.88
CA SER A 79 6.22 9.69 6.95
C SER A 79 6.98 9.83 5.64
N GLU A 80 8.28 9.53 5.64
CA GLU A 80 9.08 9.46 4.42
C GLU A 80 9.94 8.22 4.42
N GLY A 81 10.27 7.72 3.23
CA GLY A 81 11.06 6.52 3.11
C GLY A 81 11.41 6.14 1.68
N TYR A 82 12.02 4.99 1.60
CA TYR A 82 12.47 4.35 0.39
C TYR A 82 11.64 3.09 0.12
N SER A 83 11.08 2.96 -1.08
CA SER A 83 10.21 1.82 -1.41
C SER A 83 10.93 0.47 -1.40
N GLY A 84 12.26 0.46 -1.58
CA GLY A 84 12.99 -0.75 -1.96
C GLY A 84 12.88 -1.04 -3.45
N CYS A 85 13.84 -1.81 -3.97
CA CYS A 85 13.77 -2.31 -5.35
C CYS A 85 13.07 -3.67 -5.36
N TYR A 86 11.81 -3.69 -5.78
CA TYR A 86 11.05 -4.93 -5.93
C TYR A 86 11.27 -5.54 -7.32
N CYS A 87 12.31 -6.36 -7.45
CA CYS A 87 12.75 -6.89 -8.73
C CYS A 87 11.69 -7.75 -9.47
N TRP A 88 10.74 -8.35 -8.73
CA TRP A 88 9.80 -9.33 -9.25
C TRP A 88 8.32 -8.95 -9.07
N SER A 89 8.05 -7.76 -8.54
CA SER A 89 6.69 -7.34 -8.23
C SER A 89 6.40 -5.93 -8.70
N HIS A 90 5.15 -5.69 -9.08
CA HIS A 90 4.59 -4.39 -9.38
C HIS A 90 3.80 -3.90 -8.15
N VAL A 91 3.86 -2.62 -7.84
CA VAL A 91 3.11 -2.00 -6.75
C VAL A 91 2.26 -0.86 -7.28
N TYR A 92 1.01 -0.81 -6.83
CA TYR A 92 0.02 0.20 -7.19
C TYR A 92 -0.51 0.83 -5.90
N ASP A 93 -0.18 2.09 -5.65
CA ASP A 93 -0.65 2.85 -4.50
C ASP A 93 -1.78 3.77 -4.96
N ILE A 94 -3.01 3.45 -4.59
CA ILE A 94 -4.21 4.23 -4.93
C ILE A 94 -4.52 5.14 -3.75
N MET A 95 -4.38 6.45 -3.94
CA MET A 95 -4.56 7.43 -2.89
C MET A 95 -6.03 7.57 -2.50
N LEU A 96 -6.30 7.52 -1.20
CA LEU A 96 -7.62 7.64 -0.61
C LEU A 96 -7.82 8.96 0.15
N ASP A 97 -6.75 9.43 0.79
CA ASP A 97 -6.78 10.67 1.57
C ASP A 97 -5.36 11.21 1.74
N GLY A 98 -5.22 12.54 1.91
CA GLY A 98 -3.94 13.20 2.05
C GLY A 98 -3.17 13.35 0.74
N GLU A 99 -1.84 13.44 0.83
CA GLU A 99 -0.97 13.69 -0.32
C GLU A 99 0.33 12.88 -0.19
N MET A 100 0.74 12.24 -1.28
CA MET A 100 2.01 11.53 -1.36
C MET A 100 2.89 12.13 -2.47
N TRP A 101 4.14 12.39 -2.12
CA TRP A 101 5.18 12.81 -3.06
C TRP A 101 6.08 11.65 -3.38
N CYS A 102 6.45 11.50 -4.65
CA CYS A 102 7.38 10.48 -5.10
C CYS A 102 8.44 11.07 -6.02
N TYR A 103 9.61 10.45 -6.03
CA TYR A 103 10.67 10.71 -7.00
C TYR A 103 11.49 9.45 -7.25
N SER A 104 12.05 9.34 -8.44
CA SER A 104 12.95 8.25 -8.84
C SER A 104 14.38 8.76 -9.00
N ARG A 105 15.33 7.85 -9.13
CA ARG A 105 16.75 8.20 -9.36
C ARG A 105 16.89 9.06 -10.62
N GLY A 106 17.61 10.17 -10.49
CA GLY A 106 17.82 11.14 -11.59
C GLY A 106 16.64 12.07 -11.84
N GLN A 107 15.56 11.98 -11.06
CA GLN A 107 14.44 12.90 -11.08
C GLN A 107 14.65 13.97 -10.00
N PHE A 108 14.73 15.25 -10.39
CA PHE A 108 14.97 16.38 -9.49
C PHE A 108 13.68 17.11 -9.07
N GLU A 109 12.57 16.77 -9.71
CA GLU A 109 11.24 17.24 -9.34
C GLU A 109 10.39 16.09 -8.80
N ARG A 110 9.56 16.40 -7.78
CA ARG A 110 8.65 15.42 -7.21
C ARG A 110 7.41 15.25 -8.07
N ALA A 111 6.93 14.03 -8.20
CA ALA A 111 5.55 13.76 -8.60
C ALA A 111 4.64 13.86 -7.36
N VAL A 112 3.45 14.43 -7.51
CA VAL A 112 2.47 14.62 -6.44
C VAL A 112 1.23 13.79 -6.77
N TYR A 113 0.85 12.92 -5.82
CA TYR A 113 -0.34 12.07 -5.92
C TYR A 113 -1.36 12.50 -4.87
N LYS A 114 -2.60 12.70 -5.30
CA LYS A 114 -3.76 13.15 -4.51
C LYS A 114 -4.84 12.06 -4.49
N PRO A 115 -5.88 12.19 -3.64
CA PRO A 115 -6.96 11.21 -3.62
C PRO A 115 -7.54 10.93 -5.01
N GLY A 116 -7.66 9.63 -5.34
CA GLY A 116 -8.06 9.14 -6.66
C GLY A 116 -6.92 8.87 -7.64
N ASP A 117 -5.72 9.39 -7.38
CA ASP A 117 -4.54 9.08 -8.21
C ASP A 117 -3.95 7.71 -7.85
N MET A 118 -3.31 7.09 -8.82
CA MET A 118 -2.59 5.83 -8.65
C MET A 118 -1.10 6.04 -8.94
N ALA A 119 -0.27 5.84 -7.93
CA ALA A 119 1.18 5.81 -8.08
C ALA A 119 1.63 4.39 -8.38
N TYR A 120 2.15 4.20 -9.59
CA TYR A 120 2.61 2.89 -10.05
C TYR A 120 4.12 2.74 -9.92
N LEU A 121 4.57 1.68 -9.26
CA LEU A 121 5.96 1.26 -9.21
C LEU A 121 6.14 -0.03 -10.01
N ARG A 122 6.85 0.09 -11.13
CA ARG A 122 7.17 -1.05 -12.00
C ARG A 122 8.21 -1.95 -11.32
N LYS A 123 8.11 -3.26 -11.54
CA LYS A 123 9.13 -4.23 -11.12
C LYS A 123 10.54 -3.82 -11.60
N GLY A 124 11.53 -3.97 -10.72
CA GLY A 124 12.91 -3.59 -10.98
C GLY A 124 13.21 -2.10 -10.79
N PHE A 125 12.22 -1.30 -10.42
CA PHE A 125 12.38 0.11 -10.13
C PHE A 125 12.20 0.38 -8.63
N ASP A 126 12.65 1.56 -8.21
CA ASP A 126 12.55 2.06 -6.86
C ASP A 126 12.15 3.53 -6.85
N LYS A 127 11.63 3.99 -5.73
CA LYS A 127 11.26 5.39 -5.51
C LYS A 127 11.54 5.82 -4.07
N GLY A 128 11.93 7.08 -3.89
CA GLY A 128 11.76 7.78 -2.64
C GLY A 128 10.33 8.29 -2.56
N TYR A 129 9.72 8.26 -1.37
CA TYR A 129 8.37 8.78 -1.19
C TYR A 129 8.21 9.48 0.16
N ARG A 130 7.25 10.39 0.22
CA ARG A 130 6.85 11.08 1.44
C ARG A 130 5.34 11.23 1.49
N MET A 131 4.74 10.76 2.57
CA MET A 131 3.39 11.11 2.97
C MET A 131 3.45 12.46 3.67
N ARG A 132 2.86 13.50 3.06
CA ARG A 132 2.86 14.85 3.64
C ARG A 132 1.77 14.95 4.69
N ASN A 133 2.09 15.39 5.89
CA ASN A 133 1.19 15.55 7.02
C ASN A 133 0.43 14.27 7.41
N HIS A 134 -0.34 13.71 6.52
CA HIS A 134 -1.01 12.42 6.58
C HIS A 134 -1.21 11.88 5.16
N ALA A 135 -1.34 10.58 5.02
CA ALA A 135 -1.82 9.95 3.78
C ALA A 135 -2.35 8.54 4.05
N TRP A 136 -3.34 8.16 3.27
CA TRP A 136 -3.96 6.84 3.29
C TRP A 136 -4.15 6.35 1.87
N MET A 137 -3.87 5.07 1.65
CA MET A 137 -3.93 4.45 0.33
C MET A 137 -4.39 3.01 0.40
N LEU A 138 -4.97 2.55 -0.70
CA LEU A 138 -5.12 1.13 -1.01
C LEU A 138 -3.88 0.72 -1.81
N GLU A 139 -3.04 -0.12 -1.22
CA GLU A 139 -1.84 -0.64 -1.88
C GLU A 139 -2.13 -2.05 -2.40
N TYR A 140 -1.98 -2.22 -3.69
CA TYR A 140 -2.06 -3.51 -4.38
C TYR A 140 -0.71 -3.88 -4.97
N SER A 141 -0.28 -5.10 -4.77
CA SER A 141 0.94 -5.62 -5.41
C SER A 141 0.70 -6.96 -6.07
N ARG A 142 1.34 -7.15 -7.22
CA ARG A 142 1.33 -8.42 -7.95
C ARG A 142 2.71 -8.78 -8.48
N GLY A 143 3.04 -10.07 -8.39
CA GLY A 143 4.34 -10.62 -8.76
C GLY A 143 4.79 -11.74 -7.82
N LEU A 144 6.08 -11.85 -7.55
CA LEU A 144 6.61 -12.82 -6.60
C LEU A 144 6.68 -12.21 -5.19
N ILE A 145 5.55 -12.20 -4.50
CA ILE A 145 5.37 -11.52 -3.20
C ILE A 145 6.37 -11.96 -2.12
N PRO A 146 6.76 -13.25 -1.98
CA PRO A 146 7.74 -13.65 -0.97
C PRO A 146 9.07 -12.92 -1.06
N THR A 147 9.46 -12.41 -2.22
CA THR A 147 10.70 -11.63 -2.40
C THR A 147 10.65 -10.23 -1.79
N MET A 148 9.45 -9.74 -1.46
CA MET A 148 9.25 -8.44 -0.81
C MET A 148 9.31 -8.53 0.72
N LEU A 149 9.07 -9.75 1.28
CA LEU A 149 9.00 -9.98 2.73
C LEU A 149 10.32 -9.69 3.46
N PRO A 150 11.51 -10.09 2.95
CA PRO A 150 12.77 -9.82 3.64
C PRO A 150 13.00 -8.33 3.91
N PHE A 151 12.65 -7.46 2.97
CA PHE A 151 12.81 -6.02 3.12
C PHE A 151 11.89 -5.45 4.22
N ARG A 152 10.66 -5.94 4.32
CA ARG A 152 9.68 -5.52 5.34
C ARG A 152 10.01 -6.09 6.71
N VAL A 153 10.32 -7.37 6.79
CA VAL A 153 10.63 -8.07 8.05
C VAL A 153 11.96 -7.60 8.63
N LEU A 154 13.01 -7.48 7.81
CA LEU A 154 14.31 -6.96 8.24
C LEU A 154 14.23 -5.50 8.69
N GLY A 155 13.44 -4.68 8.02
CA GLY A 155 13.21 -3.30 8.45
C GLY A 155 12.64 -3.22 9.87
N SER A 156 11.59 -3.99 10.16
CA SER A 156 10.99 -4.03 11.50
C SER A 156 11.92 -4.63 12.55
N LEU A 157 12.65 -5.71 12.21
CA LEU A 157 13.58 -6.37 13.14
C LEU A 157 14.81 -5.50 13.46
N MET A 158 15.40 -4.84 12.45
CA MET A 158 16.64 -4.08 12.64
C MET A 158 16.42 -2.70 13.27
N HIS A 159 15.24 -2.11 13.08
CA HIS A 159 14.96 -0.78 13.62
C HIS A 159 14.27 -0.77 14.99
N THR A 160 13.52 -1.82 15.33
CA THR A 160 12.66 -1.79 16.52
C THR A 160 12.80 -2.99 17.46
N MET A 161 13.48 -4.07 17.04
CA MET A 161 13.44 -5.37 17.74
C MET A 161 12.00 -5.85 18.02
N ASP A 162 11.05 -5.38 17.22
CA ASP A 162 9.63 -5.70 17.40
C ASP A 162 9.29 -7.06 16.79
N PHE A 163 9.63 -8.11 17.53
CA PHE A 163 9.30 -9.51 17.20
C PHE A 163 7.78 -9.75 17.13
N LYS A 164 6.97 -8.89 17.75
CA LYS A 164 5.52 -9.06 17.79
C LYS A 164 4.88 -8.68 16.47
N SER A 165 5.29 -7.55 15.90
CA SER A 165 4.80 -7.11 14.57
C SER A 165 5.38 -7.96 13.44
N ALA A 166 6.60 -8.48 13.57
CA ALA A 166 7.22 -9.35 12.58
C ALA A 166 6.57 -10.74 12.50
N ARG A 167 5.88 -11.21 13.57
CA ARG A 167 5.21 -12.51 13.65
C ARG A 167 3.75 -12.48 13.19
N GLN A 168 3.18 -11.33 12.90
CA GLN A 168 1.76 -11.13 12.52
C GLN A 168 1.61 -10.93 11.03
#